data_e307d50e571d57baee4401b828b37942
#
_entry.id   e307d50e571d57baee4401b828b37942
#
_cell.length_a   1.000
_cell.length_b   1.000
_cell.length_c   1.000
_cell.angle_alpha   90.00
_cell.angle_beta   90.00
_cell.angle_gamma   90.00
#
_symmetry.space_group_name_H-M   'P 1'
#
loop_
_entity.id
_entity.type
_entity.pdbx_description
1 polymer ?
#
loop_
_entity_poly.entity_id
_entity_poly.type
_entity_poly.pdbx_seq_one_letter_code
_entity_poly.pdbx_strand_id
1 'polypeptide(L)'
;MLFRSILTDNDAEYVRFAPNEEMGLHHGRPVILMIDEFGKANASVKNGMMRVMLERKLGNLALHPDSLVFATTNLGSEGVGDLLLPHHRNRITTVRIKKPTAMEWIEDFAINAGVHPSIIRWVHEFGDTLFQSFEDVTNPNDNPYIYHPKAQRPAFVTPRSLELASFWLHAKDKLTATTVKQALMGTIGARGGADLEAYVAIYDQLPKRADIVADPMTAMIPTSASATMMLVTNALIGMDREFVSPWVKYMNRLDKEAQGYFTLQVRNPNYGKKSVVMTNTEYTKWCMENNYLFAGDM
;
A
#
# COMPACT_ATOMS: atom_id res chain seq x y z
N MET A 1 -2.63 -2.07 -30.91
CA MET A 1 -2.28 -1.56 -32.25
C MET A 1 -3.10 -2.31 -33.28
N LEU A 2 -3.67 -1.62 -34.28
CA LEU A 2 -4.41 -2.26 -35.36
C LEU A 2 -3.45 -2.53 -36.53
N PHE A 3 -3.47 -3.74 -37.05
CA PHE A 3 -2.79 -4.02 -38.32
C PHE A 3 -3.67 -3.59 -39.47
N ARG A 4 -3.04 -3.06 -40.49
CA ARG A 4 -3.70 -2.55 -41.68
C ARG A 4 -3.34 -3.43 -42.89
N SER A 5 -4.34 -3.94 -43.59
CA SER A 5 -4.18 -4.61 -44.87
C SER A 5 -4.91 -3.85 -45.97
N ILE A 6 -4.31 -3.71 -47.12
CA ILE A 6 -4.99 -3.23 -48.30
C ILE A 6 -5.53 -4.46 -49.03
N LEU A 7 -6.79 -4.49 -49.32
CA LEU A 7 -7.51 -5.55 -50.03
C LEU A 7 -8.17 -4.99 -51.23
N THR A 8 -8.29 -5.79 -52.29
CA THR A 8 -9.01 -5.43 -53.54
C THR A 8 -10.25 -6.30 -53.67
N ASP A 9 -11.37 -5.70 -53.90
CA ASP A 9 -12.62 -6.38 -54.19
C ASP A 9 -13.38 -5.58 -55.27
N ASN A 10 -13.76 -6.25 -56.38
CA ASN A 10 -14.44 -5.64 -57.51
C ASN A 10 -13.76 -4.35 -58.03
N ASP A 11 -12.43 -4.40 -58.22
CA ASP A 11 -11.60 -3.28 -58.66
C ASP A 11 -11.51 -2.08 -57.67
N ALA A 12 -12.13 -2.18 -56.49
CA ALA A 12 -11.99 -1.19 -55.47
C ALA A 12 -10.98 -1.60 -54.40
N GLU A 13 -10.02 -0.71 -54.10
CA GLU A 13 -9.10 -0.89 -52.99
C GLU A 13 -9.75 -0.39 -51.70
N TYR A 14 -9.66 -1.22 -50.65
CA TYR A 14 -10.12 -0.83 -49.31
C TYR A 14 -9.15 -1.26 -48.20
N VAL A 15 -9.23 -0.60 -47.06
CA VAL A 15 -8.38 -0.89 -45.90
C VAL A 15 -9.14 -1.72 -44.88
N ARG A 16 -8.60 -2.86 -44.54
CA ARG A 16 -9.08 -3.69 -43.42
C ARG A 16 -8.19 -3.50 -42.21
N PHE A 17 -8.79 -3.20 -41.07
CA PHE A 17 -8.12 -3.14 -39.79
C PHE A 17 -8.41 -4.41 -39.01
N ALA A 18 -7.37 -5.12 -38.60
CA ALA A 18 -7.47 -6.28 -37.73
C ALA A 18 -7.00 -5.91 -36.32
N PRO A 19 -7.67 -6.36 -35.24
CA PRO A 19 -7.22 -6.15 -33.89
C PRO A 19 -5.93 -6.96 -33.65
N ASN A 20 -5.11 -6.49 -32.69
CA ASN A 20 -3.98 -7.28 -32.19
C ASN A 20 -4.54 -8.51 -31.45
N GLU A 21 -3.96 -9.67 -31.72
CA GLU A 21 -4.31 -10.94 -31.08
C GLU A 21 -4.17 -10.88 -29.55
N GLU A 22 -3.14 -10.22 -29.05
CA GLU A 22 -2.86 -10.02 -27.62
C GLU A 22 -4.01 -9.36 -26.85
N MET A 23 -4.83 -8.56 -27.53
CA MET A 23 -6.01 -7.93 -26.93
C MET A 23 -7.19 -8.90 -26.80
N GLY A 24 -7.14 -10.08 -27.39
CA GLY A 24 -8.20 -11.08 -27.33
C GLY A 24 -9.55 -10.69 -27.93
N LEU A 25 -9.66 -9.51 -28.56
CA LEU A 25 -10.93 -8.95 -29.05
C LEU A 25 -11.54 -9.74 -30.22
N HIS A 26 -10.68 -10.47 -30.97
CA HIS A 26 -11.10 -11.29 -32.11
C HIS A 26 -11.93 -12.53 -31.67
N HIS A 27 -11.90 -12.90 -30.39
CA HIS A 27 -12.68 -14.04 -29.88
C HIS A 27 -14.17 -13.70 -29.67
N GLY A 28 -14.58 -12.44 -29.78
CA GLY A 28 -15.97 -12.00 -29.57
C GLY A 28 -16.51 -12.25 -28.15
N ARG A 29 -15.61 -12.41 -27.17
CA ARG A 29 -15.97 -12.62 -25.74
C ARG A 29 -16.00 -11.28 -25.00
N PRO A 30 -16.73 -11.18 -23.87
CA PRO A 30 -16.64 -10.03 -22.97
C PRO A 30 -15.21 -9.83 -22.49
N VAL A 31 -14.75 -8.59 -22.50
CA VAL A 31 -13.43 -8.19 -22.01
C VAL A 31 -13.53 -6.95 -21.12
N ILE A 32 -12.60 -6.83 -20.19
CA ILE A 32 -12.34 -5.59 -19.46
C ILE A 32 -11.15 -4.92 -20.16
N LEU A 33 -11.40 -3.81 -20.84
CA LEU A 33 -10.37 -3.03 -21.52
C LEU A 33 -10.02 -1.79 -20.71
N MET A 34 -8.83 -1.80 -20.11
CA MET A 34 -8.27 -0.65 -19.42
C MET A 34 -7.30 0.09 -20.36
N ILE A 35 -7.50 1.39 -20.53
CA ILE A 35 -6.60 2.27 -21.27
C ILE A 35 -5.81 3.08 -20.27
N ASP A 36 -4.58 2.63 -19.98
CA ASP A 36 -3.73 3.27 -18.98
C ASP A 36 -3.08 4.55 -19.53
N GLU A 37 -2.87 5.53 -18.64
CA GLU A 37 -2.25 6.82 -18.93
C GLU A 37 -2.87 7.58 -20.13
N PHE A 38 -4.17 7.47 -20.31
CA PHE A 38 -4.90 8.07 -21.43
C PHE A 38 -4.58 9.55 -21.64
N GLY A 39 -4.39 10.32 -20.56
CA GLY A 39 -4.04 11.74 -20.61
C GLY A 39 -2.68 12.03 -21.27
N LYS A 40 -1.74 11.09 -21.25
CA LYS A 40 -0.39 11.23 -21.85
C LYS A 40 -0.36 10.90 -23.34
N ALA A 41 -1.41 10.27 -23.87
CA ALA A 41 -1.46 9.92 -25.28
C ALA A 41 -1.50 11.17 -26.17
N ASN A 42 -0.94 11.11 -27.37
CA ASN A 42 -1.07 12.18 -28.34
C ASN A 42 -2.53 12.31 -28.83
N ALA A 43 -2.88 13.44 -29.46
CA ALA A 43 -4.24 13.74 -29.88
C ALA A 43 -4.87 12.67 -30.79
N SER A 44 -4.11 12.12 -31.75
CA SER A 44 -4.58 11.08 -32.65
C SER A 44 -4.96 9.79 -31.92
N VAL A 45 -4.13 9.38 -30.97
CA VAL A 45 -4.39 8.19 -30.12
C VAL A 45 -5.58 8.45 -29.20
N LYS A 46 -5.66 9.64 -28.57
CA LYS A 46 -6.82 10.02 -27.75
C LYS A 46 -8.11 9.93 -28.54
N ASN A 47 -8.16 10.51 -29.74
CA ASN A 47 -9.34 10.48 -30.59
C ASN A 47 -9.72 9.04 -31.00
N GLY A 48 -8.75 8.20 -31.31
CA GLY A 48 -8.99 6.79 -31.62
C GLY A 48 -9.55 6.00 -30.42
N MET A 49 -8.99 6.22 -29.25
CA MET A 49 -9.44 5.55 -28.02
C MET A 49 -10.80 6.07 -27.53
N MET A 50 -11.11 7.36 -27.77
CA MET A 50 -12.44 7.89 -27.48
C MET A 50 -13.53 7.16 -28.28
N ARG A 51 -13.26 6.76 -29.51
CA ARG A 51 -14.22 5.94 -30.29
C ARG A 51 -14.42 4.56 -29.67
N VAL A 52 -13.35 3.95 -29.15
CA VAL A 52 -13.45 2.66 -28.44
C VAL A 52 -14.32 2.79 -27.20
N MET A 53 -14.13 3.85 -26.41
CA MET A 53 -14.92 4.09 -25.19
C MET A 53 -16.40 4.41 -25.50
N LEU A 54 -16.68 5.22 -26.53
CA LEU A 54 -18.00 5.71 -26.83
C LEU A 54 -18.80 4.80 -27.78
N GLU A 55 -18.17 4.42 -28.90
CA GLU A 55 -18.80 3.62 -29.93
C GLU A 55 -18.65 2.12 -29.71
N ARG A 56 -17.80 1.73 -28.75
CA ARG A 56 -17.45 0.33 -28.44
C ARG A 56 -16.97 -0.42 -29.68
N LYS A 57 -16.20 0.26 -30.51
CA LYS A 57 -15.65 -0.28 -31.76
C LYS A 57 -14.17 0.02 -31.89
N LEU A 58 -13.41 -0.97 -32.33
CA LEU A 58 -12.02 -0.83 -32.70
C LEU A 58 -11.88 -1.12 -34.21
N GLY A 59 -11.79 -0.07 -35.02
CA GLY A 59 -11.93 -0.20 -36.47
C GLY A 59 -13.32 -0.73 -36.85
N ASN A 60 -13.36 -1.85 -37.55
CA ASN A 60 -14.61 -2.54 -37.92
C ASN A 60 -15.08 -3.57 -36.89
N LEU A 61 -14.29 -3.83 -35.86
CA LEU A 61 -14.63 -4.79 -34.81
C LEU A 61 -15.47 -4.12 -33.72
N ALA A 62 -16.69 -4.61 -33.52
CA ALA A 62 -17.49 -4.23 -32.34
C ALA A 62 -17.05 -5.04 -31.12
N LEU A 63 -16.92 -4.39 -29.96
CA LEU A 63 -16.72 -5.08 -28.71
C LEU A 63 -17.98 -5.85 -28.30
N HIS A 64 -17.81 -6.94 -27.57
CA HIS A 64 -18.95 -7.64 -26.98
C HIS A 64 -19.79 -6.70 -26.11
N PRO A 65 -21.14 -6.79 -26.13
CA PRO A 65 -22.00 -5.89 -25.35
C PRO A 65 -21.64 -5.81 -23.85
N ASP A 66 -21.27 -6.94 -23.25
CA ASP A 66 -20.92 -7.05 -21.83
C ASP A 66 -19.46 -6.67 -21.52
N SER A 67 -18.70 -6.19 -22.52
CA SER A 67 -17.34 -5.70 -22.25
C SER A 67 -17.39 -4.39 -21.46
N LEU A 68 -16.46 -4.19 -20.56
CA LEU A 68 -16.23 -2.93 -19.84
C LEU A 68 -15.03 -2.19 -20.45
N VAL A 69 -15.19 -0.89 -20.69
CA VAL A 69 -14.08 -0.04 -21.16
C VAL A 69 -13.93 1.14 -20.20
N PHE A 70 -12.72 1.32 -19.66
CA PHE A 70 -12.40 2.49 -18.86
C PHE A 70 -10.96 2.94 -19.13
N ALA A 71 -10.65 4.17 -18.73
CA ALA A 71 -9.32 4.74 -18.87
C ALA A 71 -8.82 5.29 -17.53
N THR A 72 -7.51 5.26 -17.32
CA THR A 72 -6.85 5.91 -16.19
C THR A 72 -6.05 7.11 -16.69
N THR A 73 -5.91 8.12 -15.85
CA THR A 73 -5.08 9.29 -16.14
C THR A 73 -4.68 9.98 -14.84
N ASN A 74 -3.51 10.62 -14.83
CA ASN A 74 -3.09 11.45 -13.74
C ASN A 74 -3.76 12.85 -13.83
N LEU A 75 -3.87 13.53 -12.69
CA LEU A 75 -4.37 14.90 -12.65
C LEU A 75 -3.34 15.86 -13.25
N GLY A 76 -3.81 16.90 -13.93
CA GLY A 76 -2.93 17.92 -14.50
C GLY A 76 -2.08 18.67 -13.47
N SER A 77 -2.52 18.73 -12.20
CA SER A 77 -1.77 19.29 -11.07
C SER A 77 -0.47 18.52 -10.75
N GLU A 78 -0.37 17.27 -11.17
CA GLU A 78 0.83 16.45 -10.99
C GLU A 78 1.89 16.68 -12.08
N GLY A 79 1.67 17.67 -12.96
CA GLY A 79 2.61 18.04 -14.04
C GLY A 79 2.73 17.01 -15.16
N VAL A 80 1.85 16.01 -15.18
CA VAL A 80 1.93 14.87 -16.10
C VAL A 80 0.60 14.74 -16.85
N GLY A 81 0.60 15.17 -18.09
CA GLY A 81 -0.49 14.92 -19.04
C GLY A 81 -1.27 16.16 -19.48
N ASP A 82 -1.65 16.18 -20.75
CA ASP A 82 -2.59 17.15 -21.28
C ASP A 82 -3.98 16.93 -20.65
N LEU A 83 -4.57 18.00 -20.18
CA LEU A 83 -5.97 18.00 -19.80
C LEU A 83 -6.83 17.49 -20.96
N LEU A 84 -7.76 16.63 -20.63
CA LEU A 84 -8.77 16.21 -21.60
C LEU A 84 -9.48 17.45 -22.15
N LEU A 85 -9.54 17.58 -23.47
CA LEU A 85 -10.23 18.68 -24.13
C LEU A 85 -11.72 18.71 -23.71
N PRO A 86 -12.37 19.88 -23.69
CA PRO A 86 -13.77 20.01 -23.25
C PRO A 86 -14.73 19.03 -23.92
N HIS A 87 -14.54 18.77 -25.21
CA HIS A 87 -15.39 17.84 -25.96
C HIS A 87 -15.15 16.36 -25.55
N HIS A 88 -13.97 16.00 -25.02
CA HIS A 88 -13.74 14.67 -24.43
C HIS A 88 -14.45 14.57 -23.09
N ARG A 89 -14.28 15.57 -22.22
CA ARG A 89 -14.87 15.58 -20.87
C ARG A 89 -16.39 15.49 -20.87
N ASN A 90 -17.03 16.07 -21.85
CA ASN A 90 -18.49 16.03 -21.98
C ASN A 90 -19.06 14.66 -22.40
N ARG A 91 -18.20 13.71 -22.76
CA ARG A 91 -18.57 12.39 -23.28
C ARG A 91 -18.21 11.23 -22.39
N ILE A 92 -17.57 11.51 -21.26
CA ILE A 92 -17.11 10.49 -20.31
C ILE A 92 -17.53 10.86 -18.88
N THR A 93 -17.69 9.86 -18.04
CA THR A 93 -17.81 10.04 -16.60
C THR A 93 -16.45 9.99 -15.97
N THR A 94 -16.02 11.08 -15.32
CA THR A 94 -14.74 11.14 -14.62
C THR A 94 -14.96 10.85 -13.14
N VAL A 95 -14.24 9.85 -12.63
CA VAL A 95 -14.21 9.51 -11.20
C VAL A 95 -12.84 9.84 -10.66
N ARG A 96 -12.78 10.69 -9.64
CA ARG A 96 -11.53 10.98 -8.94
C ARG A 96 -11.31 9.91 -7.87
N ILE A 97 -10.22 9.17 -8.00
CA ILE A 97 -9.79 8.20 -7.00
C ILE A 97 -8.93 8.92 -5.97
N LYS A 98 -9.31 8.81 -4.70
CA LYS A 98 -8.55 9.36 -3.59
C LYS A 98 -7.34 8.43 -3.31
N LYS A 99 -6.20 9.03 -2.97
CA LYS A 99 -5.06 8.30 -2.40
C LYS A 99 -5.52 7.60 -1.11
N PRO A 100 -5.17 6.35 -0.88
CA PRO A 100 -5.51 5.67 0.37
C PRO A 100 -4.82 6.36 1.55
N THR A 101 -5.44 6.31 2.71
CA THR A 101 -4.77 6.59 3.98
C THR A 101 -3.77 5.47 4.29
N ALA A 102 -2.86 5.70 5.25
CA ALA A 102 -1.92 4.69 5.68
C ALA A 102 -2.63 3.42 6.20
N MET A 103 -3.72 3.59 6.97
CA MET A 103 -4.47 2.46 7.52
C MET A 103 -5.23 1.69 6.44
N GLU A 104 -5.92 2.38 5.51
CA GLU A 104 -6.57 1.74 4.37
C GLU A 104 -5.54 0.93 3.53
N TRP A 105 -4.34 1.50 3.29
CA TRP A 105 -3.29 0.78 2.58
C TRP A 105 -2.81 -0.47 3.33
N ILE A 106 -2.68 -0.40 4.66
CA ILE A 106 -2.29 -1.54 5.49
C ILE A 106 -3.35 -2.65 5.44
N GLU A 107 -4.60 -2.30 5.70
CA GLU A 107 -5.70 -3.25 5.90
C GLU A 107 -6.18 -3.87 4.58
N ASP A 108 -6.37 -3.03 3.55
CA ASP A 108 -6.94 -3.46 2.28
C ASP A 108 -5.91 -4.07 1.33
N PHE A 109 -4.64 -3.69 1.45
CA PHE A 109 -3.60 -4.11 0.51
C PHE A 109 -2.40 -4.79 1.17
N ALA A 110 -1.66 -4.09 2.03
CA ALA A 110 -0.31 -4.50 2.42
C ALA A 110 -0.27 -5.87 3.13
N ILE A 111 -1.23 -6.15 4.00
CA ILE A 111 -1.33 -7.43 4.70
C ILE A 111 -1.60 -8.56 3.70
N ASN A 112 -2.53 -8.35 2.78
CA ASN A 112 -2.94 -9.35 1.79
C ASN A 112 -1.86 -9.60 0.73
N ALA A 113 -1.13 -8.56 0.34
CA ALA A 113 -0.01 -8.61 -0.60
C ALA A 113 1.29 -9.17 0.02
N GLY A 114 1.31 -9.44 1.33
CA GLY A 114 2.49 -9.95 2.02
C GLY A 114 3.64 -8.95 2.09
N VAL A 115 3.33 -7.66 2.20
CA VAL A 115 4.34 -6.62 2.44
C VAL A 115 5.12 -6.93 3.71
N HIS A 116 6.43 -6.69 3.69
CA HIS A 116 7.31 -7.03 4.81
C HIS A 116 6.83 -6.40 6.13
N PRO A 117 6.73 -7.15 7.23
CA PRO A 117 6.12 -6.68 8.47
C PRO A 117 6.72 -5.39 9.05
N SER A 118 8.02 -5.17 8.90
CA SER A 118 8.64 -3.92 9.35
C SER A 118 8.18 -2.70 8.55
N ILE A 119 7.85 -2.83 7.27
CA ILE A 119 7.26 -1.73 6.48
C ILE A 119 5.84 -1.44 6.97
N ILE A 120 5.03 -2.48 7.16
CA ILE A 120 3.66 -2.31 7.68
C ILE A 120 3.71 -1.56 9.00
N ARG A 121 4.66 -1.90 9.88
CA ARG A 121 4.84 -1.23 11.16
C ARG A 121 5.30 0.22 11.02
N TRP A 122 6.28 0.43 10.18
CA TRP A 122 6.80 1.77 9.92
C TRP A 122 5.69 2.70 9.38
N VAL A 123 4.87 2.18 8.47
CA VAL A 123 3.71 2.91 7.95
C VAL A 123 2.63 3.09 9.02
N HIS A 124 2.39 2.12 9.88
CA HIS A 124 1.44 2.26 10.98
C HIS A 124 1.84 3.37 11.96
N GLU A 125 3.14 3.50 12.24
CA GLU A 125 3.67 4.49 13.19
C GLU A 125 3.82 5.89 12.58
N PHE A 126 4.27 5.97 11.33
CA PHE A 126 4.59 7.23 10.67
C PHE A 126 3.66 7.57 9.49
N GLY A 127 2.53 6.91 9.39
CA GLY A 127 1.64 6.97 8.23
C GLY A 127 1.16 8.37 7.87
N ASP A 128 0.87 9.21 8.84
CA ASP A 128 0.43 10.59 8.61
C ASP A 128 1.48 11.40 7.83
N THR A 129 2.76 11.17 8.11
CA THR A 129 3.87 11.80 7.39
C THR A 129 4.14 11.14 6.04
N LEU A 130 4.16 9.79 6.01
CA LEU A 130 4.52 9.01 4.81
C LEU A 130 3.44 9.06 3.72
N PHE A 131 2.19 9.25 4.10
CA PHE A 131 1.04 9.29 3.21
C PHE A 131 0.46 10.71 3.04
N GLN A 132 1.13 11.74 3.55
CA GLN A 132 0.74 13.14 3.36
C GLN A 132 0.69 13.50 1.87
N SER A 133 -0.26 14.35 1.48
CA SER A 133 -0.30 14.91 0.12
C SER A 133 0.71 16.05 -0.02
N PHE A 134 1.33 16.17 -1.18
CA PHE A 134 2.17 17.33 -1.47
C PHE A 134 1.36 18.65 -1.51
N GLU A 135 0.05 18.57 -1.73
CA GLU A 135 -0.85 19.73 -1.70
C GLU A 135 -0.94 20.36 -0.31
N ASP A 136 -0.71 19.55 0.75
CA ASP A 136 -0.73 19.97 2.16
C ASP A 136 0.64 20.46 2.64
N VAL A 137 1.68 20.43 1.77
CA VAL A 137 3.06 20.79 2.12
C VAL A 137 3.51 21.98 1.30
N THR A 138 3.66 23.13 1.95
CA THR A 138 4.08 24.38 1.26
C THR A 138 5.57 24.38 0.90
N ASN A 139 6.42 23.99 1.85
CA ASN A 139 7.87 23.87 1.66
C ASN A 139 8.24 22.40 1.53
N PRO A 140 8.85 21.98 0.40
CA PRO A 140 9.23 20.58 0.18
C PRO A 140 10.17 19.99 1.24
N ASN A 141 10.88 20.83 2.00
CA ASN A 141 11.76 20.36 3.06
C ASN A 141 11.04 19.96 4.35
N ASP A 142 9.77 20.38 4.51
CA ASP A 142 8.98 20.04 5.69
C ASP A 142 8.56 18.55 5.69
N ASN A 143 8.47 17.95 4.50
CA ASN A 143 8.30 16.51 4.37
C ASN A 143 9.24 15.92 3.30
N PRO A 144 10.39 15.38 3.71
CA PRO A 144 11.39 14.85 2.80
C PRO A 144 11.04 13.46 2.22
N TYR A 145 9.97 12.82 2.67
CA TYR A 145 9.62 11.46 2.26
C TYR A 145 8.81 11.43 0.97
N ILE A 146 7.89 12.38 0.79
CA ILE A 146 6.89 12.34 -0.28
C ILE A 146 7.36 13.03 -1.57
N TYR A 147 6.65 12.77 -2.67
CA TYR A 147 6.77 13.57 -3.88
C TYR A 147 6.37 15.02 -3.61
N HIS A 148 7.14 15.96 -4.18
CA HIS A 148 6.76 17.36 -4.22
C HIS A 148 7.24 17.99 -5.55
N PRO A 149 6.37 18.69 -6.32
CA PRO A 149 6.72 19.20 -7.65
C PRO A 149 7.86 20.22 -7.67
N LYS A 150 8.10 20.92 -6.55
CA LYS A 150 9.22 21.88 -6.39
C LYS A 150 10.53 21.22 -5.95
N ALA A 151 10.56 19.91 -5.69
CA ALA A 151 11.76 19.18 -5.28
C ALA A 151 12.04 18.05 -6.26
N GLN A 152 13.20 18.08 -6.91
CA GLN A 152 13.65 17.01 -7.82
C GLN A 152 14.23 15.85 -6.99
N ARG A 153 13.36 15.02 -6.44
CA ARG A 153 13.75 13.79 -5.73
C ARG A 153 13.74 12.61 -6.70
N PRO A 154 14.83 11.85 -6.82
CA PRO A 154 14.89 10.69 -7.72
C PRO A 154 13.98 9.55 -7.28
N ALA A 155 13.70 9.44 -5.97
CA ALA A 155 12.79 8.47 -5.39
C ALA A 155 12.11 9.07 -4.15
N PHE A 156 10.93 8.55 -3.80
CA PHE A 156 10.11 9.03 -2.69
C PHE A 156 9.12 7.94 -2.26
N VAL A 157 8.55 8.12 -1.06
CA VAL A 157 7.59 7.18 -0.48
C VAL A 157 6.24 7.29 -1.19
N THR A 158 5.74 6.15 -1.64
CA THR A 158 4.38 5.94 -2.17
C THR A 158 3.91 4.53 -1.78
N PRO A 159 2.62 4.22 -1.86
CA PRO A 159 2.13 2.84 -1.72
C PRO A 159 2.90 1.84 -2.59
N ARG A 160 3.15 2.17 -3.85
CA ARG A 160 3.89 1.33 -4.81
C ARG A 160 5.37 1.18 -4.42
N SER A 161 6.04 2.27 -4.05
CA SER A 161 7.46 2.19 -3.69
C SER A 161 7.69 1.48 -2.37
N LEU A 162 6.73 1.50 -1.43
CA LEU A 162 6.76 0.70 -0.21
C LEU A 162 6.64 -0.79 -0.50
N GLU A 163 5.76 -1.18 -1.42
CA GLU A 163 5.68 -2.56 -1.90
C GLU A 163 7.00 -3.00 -2.55
N LEU A 164 7.60 -2.19 -3.42
CA LEU A 164 8.90 -2.48 -4.01
C LEU A 164 10.00 -2.58 -2.96
N ALA A 165 10.00 -1.72 -1.94
CA ALA A 165 10.95 -1.80 -0.82
C ALA A 165 10.79 -3.11 -0.03
N SER A 166 9.58 -3.66 0.04
CA SER A 166 9.31 -4.95 0.68
C SER A 166 10.10 -6.11 0.06
N PHE A 167 10.23 -6.14 -1.27
CA PHE A 167 11.01 -7.19 -1.94
C PHE A 167 12.48 -7.18 -1.51
N TRP A 168 13.07 -5.99 -1.31
CA TRP A 168 14.44 -5.87 -0.80
C TRP A 168 14.57 -6.41 0.62
N LEU A 169 13.60 -6.13 1.49
CA LEU A 169 13.62 -6.61 2.87
C LEU A 169 13.37 -8.12 2.95
N HIS A 170 12.53 -8.69 2.11
CA HIS A 170 12.38 -10.15 2.04
C HIS A 170 13.64 -10.86 1.54
N ALA A 171 14.47 -10.17 0.76
CA ALA A 171 15.74 -10.70 0.26
C ALA A 171 16.95 -10.34 1.13
N LYS A 172 16.78 -9.60 2.24
CA LYS A 172 17.88 -8.99 3.02
C LYS A 172 18.93 -9.99 3.48
N ASP A 173 18.55 -11.20 3.87
CA ASP A 173 19.47 -12.23 4.36
C ASP A 173 20.40 -12.78 3.26
N LYS A 174 20.09 -12.50 1.98
CA LYS A 174 20.91 -12.89 0.82
C LYS A 174 21.77 -11.74 0.28
N LEU A 175 21.69 -10.57 0.90
CA LEU A 175 22.33 -9.34 0.46
C LEU A 175 23.22 -8.77 1.55
N THR A 176 24.16 -7.90 1.16
CA THR A 176 24.92 -7.14 2.16
C THR A 176 24.07 -6.00 2.72
N ALA A 177 24.30 -5.60 3.97
CA ALA A 177 23.60 -4.47 4.59
C ALA A 177 23.71 -3.19 3.74
N THR A 178 24.88 -2.93 3.15
CA THR A 178 25.09 -1.80 2.23
C THR A 178 24.22 -1.89 1.01
N THR A 179 24.07 -3.07 0.41
CA THR A 179 23.21 -3.29 -0.76
C THR A 179 21.74 -3.02 -0.42
N VAL A 180 21.26 -3.57 0.70
CA VAL A 180 19.88 -3.33 1.17
C VAL A 180 19.64 -1.85 1.40
N LYS A 181 20.53 -1.16 2.10
CA LYS A 181 20.43 0.28 2.35
C LYS A 181 20.34 1.08 1.06
N GLN A 182 21.24 0.84 0.10
CA GLN A 182 21.26 1.55 -1.18
C GLN A 182 20.00 1.26 -2.00
N ALA A 183 19.52 0.02 -1.99
CA ALA A 183 18.29 -0.36 -2.66
C ALA A 183 17.06 0.34 -2.05
N LEU A 184 16.95 0.39 -0.73
CA LEU A 184 15.90 1.14 -0.04
C LEU A 184 15.96 2.63 -0.37
N MET A 185 17.16 3.25 -0.30
CA MET A 185 17.33 4.67 -0.64
C MET A 185 16.97 4.96 -2.11
N GLY A 186 17.32 4.07 -3.03
CA GLY A 186 16.95 4.17 -4.44
C GLY A 186 15.46 3.96 -4.71
N THR A 187 14.75 3.25 -3.83
CA THR A 187 13.33 2.90 -4.00
C THR A 187 12.38 3.92 -3.36
N ILE A 188 12.65 4.33 -2.13
CA ILE A 188 11.78 5.20 -1.32
C ILE A 188 12.42 6.56 -0.97
N GLY A 189 13.54 6.89 -1.62
CA GLY A 189 14.27 8.13 -1.40
C GLY A 189 15.31 8.02 -0.29
N ALA A 190 16.31 8.89 -0.34
CA ALA A 190 17.46 8.84 0.55
C ALA A 190 17.06 8.89 2.04
N ARG A 191 16.14 9.80 2.40
CA ARG A 191 15.65 9.91 3.78
C ARG A 191 14.83 8.70 4.18
N GLY A 192 13.83 8.33 3.36
CA GLY A 192 12.97 7.18 3.64
C GLY A 192 13.73 5.87 3.77
N GLY A 193 14.71 5.64 2.88
CA GLY A 193 15.54 4.43 2.93
C GLY A 193 16.45 4.37 4.14
N ALA A 194 17.03 5.50 4.57
CA ALA A 194 17.87 5.55 5.77
C ALA A 194 17.05 5.31 7.05
N ASP A 195 15.89 5.94 7.16
CA ASP A 195 15.04 5.82 8.35
C ASP A 195 14.40 4.42 8.43
N LEU A 196 13.95 3.87 7.30
CA LEU A 196 13.45 2.49 7.27
C LEU A 196 14.54 1.47 7.61
N GLU A 197 15.77 1.65 7.13
CA GLU A 197 16.89 0.76 7.47
C GLU A 197 17.18 0.78 8.98
N ALA A 198 17.22 1.96 9.59
CA ALA A 198 17.39 2.10 11.03
C ALA A 198 16.21 1.46 11.79
N TYR A 199 14.99 1.60 11.30
CA TYR A 199 13.80 0.99 11.88
C TYR A 199 13.84 -0.54 11.81
N VAL A 200 14.25 -1.10 10.68
CA VAL A 200 14.44 -2.55 10.50
C VAL A 200 15.51 -3.12 11.44
N ALA A 201 16.60 -2.40 11.65
CA ALA A 201 17.65 -2.82 12.57
C ALA A 201 17.15 -2.95 14.01
N ILE A 202 16.22 -2.11 14.44
CA ILE A 202 15.55 -2.25 15.74
C ILE A 202 14.56 -3.42 15.71
N TYR A 203 13.77 -3.53 14.64
CA TYR A 203 12.78 -4.59 14.47
C TYR A 203 13.42 -6.00 14.52
N ASP A 204 14.59 -6.17 13.93
CA ASP A 204 15.30 -7.45 13.89
C ASP A 204 15.82 -7.88 15.26
N GLN A 205 15.91 -6.97 16.24
CA GLN A 205 16.29 -7.26 17.62
C GLN A 205 15.10 -7.69 18.48
N LEU A 206 13.87 -7.67 17.94
CA LEU A 206 12.69 -8.08 18.68
C LEU A 206 12.55 -9.61 18.75
N PRO A 207 12.06 -10.17 19.87
CA PRO A 207 11.71 -11.58 19.92
C PRO A 207 10.60 -11.89 18.92
N LYS A 208 10.73 -13.00 18.21
CA LYS A 208 9.71 -13.48 17.30
C LYS A 208 8.50 -13.96 18.10
N ARG A 209 7.31 -13.84 17.50
CA ARG A 209 6.08 -14.39 18.10
C ARG A 209 6.22 -15.87 18.46
N ALA A 210 6.87 -16.66 17.59
CA ALA A 210 7.09 -18.08 17.82
C ALA A 210 7.89 -18.36 19.13
N ASP A 211 8.88 -17.51 19.43
CA ASP A 211 9.69 -17.65 20.65
C ASP A 211 8.85 -17.35 21.90
N ILE A 212 8.00 -16.32 21.84
CA ILE A 212 7.07 -15.96 22.92
C ILE A 212 6.03 -17.05 23.14
N VAL A 213 5.52 -17.66 22.09
CA VAL A 213 4.54 -18.76 22.18
C VAL A 213 5.18 -20.01 22.73
N ALA A 214 6.41 -20.32 22.32
CA ALA A 214 7.14 -21.51 22.77
C ALA A 214 7.49 -21.42 24.26
N ASP A 215 8.04 -20.31 24.72
CA ASP A 215 8.30 -20.06 26.13
C ASP A 215 8.25 -18.56 26.48
N PRO A 216 7.09 -18.08 26.95
CA PRO A 216 6.93 -16.67 27.31
C PRO A 216 7.79 -16.24 28.49
N MET A 217 8.29 -17.17 29.30
CA MET A 217 9.09 -16.85 30.51
C MET A 217 10.57 -16.68 30.22
N THR A 218 11.08 -17.29 29.14
CA THR A 218 12.51 -17.22 28.77
C THR A 218 12.76 -16.40 27.51
N ALA A 219 11.70 -16.13 26.70
CA ALA A 219 11.82 -15.30 25.50
C ALA A 219 12.49 -13.96 25.82
N MET A 220 13.36 -13.51 24.91
CA MET A 220 14.17 -12.30 25.07
C MET A 220 13.29 -11.06 25.32
N ILE A 221 13.72 -10.19 26.23
CA ILE A 221 13.10 -8.89 26.49
C ILE A 221 13.94 -7.81 25.80
N PRO A 222 13.32 -6.91 25.01
CA PRO A 222 14.03 -5.77 24.44
C PRO A 222 14.65 -4.88 25.52
N THR A 223 15.80 -4.31 25.22
CA THR A 223 16.56 -3.46 26.18
C THR A 223 16.26 -1.97 26.03
N SER A 224 15.66 -1.53 24.93
CA SER A 224 15.31 -0.13 24.69
C SER A 224 13.79 0.09 24.76
N ALA A 225 13.37 1.26 25.26
CA ALA A 225 11.96 1.65 25.32
C ALA A 225 11.30 1.59 23.92
N SER A 226 11.97 2.09 22.88
CA SER A 226 11.47 2.06 21.50
C SER A 226 11.23 0.63 21.00
N ALA A 227 12.16 -0.30 21.26
CA ALA A 227 12.00 -1.70 20.89
C ALA A 227 10.86 -2.36 21.69
N THR A 228 10.73 -2.05 22.97
CA THR A 228 9.63 -2.55 23.80
C THR A 228 8.26 -2.07 23.30
N MET A 229 8.12 -0.79 22.99
CA MET A 229 6.88 -0.25 22.44
C MET A 229 6.55 -0.81 21.06
N MET A 230 7.57 -1.00 20.22
CA MET A 230 7.42 -1.67 18.92
C MET A 230 6.94 -3.12 19.10
N LEU A 231 7.48 -3.84 20.07
CA LEU A 231 7.06 -5.21 20.37
C LEU A 231 5.59 -5.28 20.82
N VAL A 232 5.17 -4.38 21.72
CA VAL A 232 3.78 -4.28 22.17
C VAL A 232 2.84 -3.99 21.00
N THR A 233 3.22 -3.06 20.14
CA THR A 233 2.46 -2.75 18.92
C THR A 233 2.38 -3.97 17.98
N ASN A 234 3.50 -4.70 17.82
CA ASN A 234 3.53 -5.96 17.05
C ASN A 234 2.57 -7.00 17.62
N ALA A 235 2.53 -7.15 18.92
CA ALA A 235 1.63 -8.08 19.59
C ALA A 235 0.17 -7.68 19.35
N LEU A 236 -0.19 -6.40 19.49
CA LEU A 236 -1.55 -5.90 19.24
C LEU A 236 -2.03 -6.22 17.82
N ILE A 237 -1.19 -5.99 16.81
CA ILE A 237 -1.57 -6.27 15.41
C ILE A 237 -1.60 -7.78 15.11
N GLY A 238 -0.67 -8.54 15.66
CA GLY A 238 -0.58 -10.01 15.52
C GLY A 238 -1.50 -10.80 16.46
N MET A 239 -2.34 -10.14 17.26
CA MET A 239 -3.13 -10.78 18.30
C MET A 239 -4.19 -11.73 17.73
N ASP A 240 -4.27 -12.93 18.29
CA ASP A 240 -5.33 -13.91 18.08
C ASP A 240 -5.56 -14.74 19.36
N ARG A 241 -6.52 -15.65 19.33
CA ARG A 241 -6.91 -16.46 20.50
C ARG A 241 -5.77 -17.31 21.07
N GLU A 242 -4.89 -17.80 20.22
CA GLU A 242 -3.76 -18.66 20.63
C GLU A 242 -2.64 -17.82 21.25
N PHE A 243 -2.47 -16.57 20.81
CA PHE A 243 -1.39 -15.71 21.26
C PHE A 243 -1.69 -14.95 22.55
N VAL A 244 -2.96 -14.69 22.90
CA VAL A 244 -3.30 -13.86 24.07
C VAL A 244 -2.64 -14.41 25.36
N SER A 245 -2.80 -15.68 25.66
CA SER A 245 -2.28 -16.27 26.92
C SER A 245 -0.75 -16.27 27.00
N PRO A 246 0.01 -16.69 25.98
CA PRO A 246 1.46 -16.52 25.94
C PRO A 246 1.89 -15.06 26.07
N TRP A 247 1.20 -14.16 25.36
CA TRP A 247 1.50 -12.74 25.41
C TRP A 247 1.31 -12.13 26.80
N VAL A 248 0.23 -12.43 27.49
CA VAL A 248 -0.04 -11.92 28.86
C VAL A 248 1.08 -12.33 29.81
N LYS A 249 1.53 -13.59 29.76
CA LYS A 249 2.65 -14.09 30.55
C LYS A 249 3.96 -13.36 30.23
N TYR A 250 4.23 -13.17 28.94
CA TYR A 250 5.40 -12.44 28.49
C TYR A 250 5.34 -10.95 28.87
N MET A 251 4.20 -10.28 28.61
CA MET A 251 3.96 -8.87 28.89
C MET A 251 4.16 -8.53 30.37
N ASN A 252 3.83 -9.45 31.27
CA ASN A 252 4.02 -9.26 32.70
C ASN A 252 5.50 -9.09 33.11
N ARG A 253 6.44 -9.44 32.24
CA ARG A 253 7.89 -9.24 32.41
C ARG A 253 8.39 -7.90 31.86
N LEU A 254 7.56 -7.19 31.09
CA LEU A 254 7.88 -5.87 30.58
C LEU A 254 7.70 -4.81 31.65
N ASP A 255 8.18 -3.59 31.39
CA ASP A 255 7.95 -2.44 32.26
C ASP A 255 6.46 -2.05 32.33
N LYS A 256 6.10 -1.26 33.34
CA LYS A 256 4.70 -0.88 33.59
C LYS A 256 4.14 0.07 32.52
N GLU A 257 4.99 0.83 31.87
CA GLU A 257 4.61 1.71 30.78
C GLU A 257 4.14 0.91 29.56
N ALA A 258 4.89 -0.13 29.20
CA ALA A 258 4.53 -1.04 28.11
C ALA A 258 3.23 -1.83 28.43
N GLN A 259 3.06 -2.29 29.67
CA GLN A 259 1.84 -2.95 30.13
C GLN A 259 0.63 -2.02 30.06
N GLY A 260 0.80 -0.77 30.51
CA GLY A 260 -0.23 0.27 30.46
C GLY A 260 -0.63 0.62 29.01
N TYR A 261 0.37 0.78 28.13
CA TYR A 261 0.13 1.05 26.72
C TYR A 261 -0.67 -0.07 26.02
N PHE A 262 -0.28 -1.34 26.24
CA PHE A 262 -1.04 -2.47 25.71
C PHE A 262 -2.50 -2.44 26.15
N THR A 263 -2.71 -2.23 27.44
CA THR A 263 -4.06 -2.22 28.02
C THR A 263 -4.92 -1.07 27.49
N LEU A 264 -4.34 0.12 27.36
CA LEU A 264 -4.99 1.29 26.81
C LEU A 264 -5.45 1.02 25.36
N GLN A 265 -4.59 0.44 24.54
CA GLN A 265 -4.92 0.08 23.16
C GLN A 265 -6.00 -0.99 23.07
N VAL A 266 -5.96 -2.02 23.91
CA VAL A 266 -7.01 -3.06 23.96
C VAL A 266 -8.38 -2.46 24.35
N ARG A 267 -8.42 -1.44 25.22
CA ARG A 267 -9.67 -0.76 25.63
C ARG A 267 -10.22 0.15 24.53
N ASN A 268 -9.40 0.59 23.60
CA ASN A 268 -9.85 1.47 22.50
C ASN A 268 -11.06 0.84 21.78
N PRO A 269 -12.17 1.57 21.61
CA PRO A 269 -13.36 1.08 20.90
C PRO A 269 -13.08 0.63 19.47
N ASN A 270 -12.10 1.25 18.82
CA ASN A 270 -11.73 0.97 17.42
C ASN A 270 -10.74 -0.19 17.28
N TYR A 271 -10.30 -0.81 18.37
CA TYR A 271 -9.39 -1.95 18.27
C TYR A 271 -10.15 -3.21 17.84
N GLY A 272 -9.96 -3.63 16.59
CA GLY A 272 -10.74 -4.72 15.96
C GLY A 272 -10.61 -6.09 16.64
N LYS A 273 -9.54 -6.31 17.44
CA LYS A 273 -9.32 -7.58 18.17
C LYS A 273 -9.64 -7.50 19.66
N LYS A 274 -10.32 -6.45 20.09
CA LYS A 274 -10.73 -6.20 21.49
C LYS A 274 -11.43 -7.41 22.09
N SER A 275 -12.41 -7.99 21.41
CA SER A 275 -13.16 -9.13 21.91
C SER A 275 -12.27 -10.35 22.13
N VAL A 276 -11.28 -10.59 21.27
CA VAL A 276 -10.35 -11.70 21.39
C VAL A 276 -9.54 -11.62 22.69
N VAL A 277 -9.06 -10.42 23.02
CA VAL A 277 -8.26 -10.19 24.24
C VAL A 277 -9.15 -10.18 25.48
N MET A 278 -10.24 -9.43 25.46
CA MET A 278 -11.11 -9.20 26.64
C MET A 278 -11.84 -10.47 27.10
N THR A 279 -12.05 -11.44 26.21
CA THR A 279 -12.70 -12.73 26.59
C THR A 279 -11.68 -13.78 27.06
N ASN A 280 -10.38 -13.47 27.07
CA ASN A 280 -9.35 -14.41 27.51
C ASN A 280 -9.24 -14.38 29.05
N THR A 281 -9.29 -15.57 29.66
CA THR A 281 -9.30 -15.74 31.12
C THR A 281 -8.00 -15.26 31.76
N GLU A 282 -6.83 -15.51 31.14
CA GLU A 282 -5.52 -15.06 31.64
C GLU A 282 -5.44 -13.54 31.66
N TYR A 283 -5.90 -12.88 30.58
CA TYR A 283 -5.93 -11.43 30.51
C TYR A 283 -6.87 -10.82 31.56
N THR A 284 -8.07 -11.40 31.71
CA THR A 284 -9.04 -10.93 32.70
C THR A 284 -8.49 -11.05 34.14
N LYS A 285 -7.85 -12.19 34.46
CA LYS A 285 -7.21 -12.40 35.74
C LYS A 285 -6.07 -11.38 35.95
N TRP A 286 -5.22 -11.19 34.95
CA TRP A 286 -4.14 -10.20 34.99
C TRP A 286 -4.66 -8.77 35.22
N CYS A 287 -5.76 -8.38 34.59
CA CYS A 287 -6.41 -7.08 34.80
C CYS A 287 -6.88 -6.90 36.26
N MET A 288 -7.44 -7.93 36.89
CA MET A 288 -7.86 -7.89 38.29
C MET A 288 -6.67 -7.70 39.25
N GLU A 289 -5.56 -8.38 38.96
CA GLU A 289 -4.32 -8.29 39.74
C GLU A 289 -3.56 -6.97 39.56
N ASN A 290 -3.77 -6.28 38.44
CA ASN A 290 -3.10 -5.04 38.06
C ASN A 290 -4.07 -3.85 37.91
N ASN A 291 -5.14 -3.83 38.71
CA ASN A 291 -6.22 -2.82 38.63
C ASN A 291 -5.75 -1.38 38.77
N TYR A 292 -4.62 -1.13 39.45
CA TYR A 292 -4.00 0.19 39.58
C TYR A 292 -3.57 0.82 38.25
N LEU A 293 -3.31 0.03 37.22
CA LEU A 293 -3.03 0.52 35.85
C LEU A 293 -4.25 1.16 35.19
N PHE A 294 -5.44 0.96 35.77
CA PHE A 294 -6.72 1.45 35.29
C PHE A 294 -7.28 2.57 36.14
N ALA A 295 -6.67 2.91 37.28
CA ALA A 295 -7.20 3.85 38.26
C ALA A 295 -7.09 5.33 37.84
N GLY A 296 -6.49 5.64 36.70
CA GLY A 296 -6.36 7.01 36.20
C GLY A 296 -7.53 7.54 35.34
N ASP A 297 -8.54 6.72 35.08
CA ASP A 297 -9.65 7.02 34.15
C ASP A 297 -11.01 7.23 34.85
N MET A 298 -11.04 7.53 36.14
CA MET A 298 -12.27 7.93 36.86
C MET A 298 -12.30 9.43 37.20
#